data_56dc2afc27f00c40020260b467863bd9
#
_entry.id   56dc2afc27f00c40020260b467863bd9
#
_cell.length_a   1.000
_cell.length_b   1.000
_cell.length_c   1.000
_cell.angle_alpha   90.00
_cell.angle_beta   90.00
_cell.angle_gamma   90.00
#
_symmetry.space_group_name_H-M   'P 1'
#
loop_
_entity.id
_entity.type
_entity.pdbx_description
1 polymer ?
#
loop_
_entity_poly.entity_id
_entity_poly.type
_entity_poly.pdbx_seq_one_letter_code
_entity_poly.pdbx_strand_id
1 'polypeptide(L)'
;MRAHLAGLLLFLLPVGAAAAPSCPIPQALTFRVEREVHRDALGFTEGLEVHDGAVWESTGDFFGESRINRIDPGTGHVTTVLNAGKHYFGEGMTFFGGRLYQMTWREHRVFVFDHEMRPLPELSNPREGWGLTHDDNELIASDGSSRLFFLSPKDFSTRRVLPVVQDGSYLENINELEYAQGSIWANVFEDWKLVRISPETGCVEATVDLMPLRDRMRPLDRKVVDSDGNFVPNGVAYDPASGLFVLTGKYWPVLYFGRFTAAD
;
A
#
# COMPACT_ATOMS: atom_id res chain seq x y z
N MET A 1 -29.39 -31.78 -58.98
CA MET A 1 -29.06 -30.53 -58.27
C MET A 1 -28.20 -30.88 -57.05
N ARG A 2 -26.91 -30.62 -57.12
CA ARG A 2 -25.97 -30.86 -56.00
C ARG A 2 -25.64 -29.50 -55.38
N ALA A 3 -26.02 -29.29 -54.12
CA ALA A 3 -25.67 -28.06 -53.38
C ALA A 3 -24.25 -28.22 -52.78
N HIS A 4 -23.38 -27.30 -53.13
CA HIS A 4 -22.04 -27.18 -52.50
C HIS A 4 -22.17 -26.33 -51.28
N LEU A 5 -21.98 -26.89 -50.07
CA LEU A 5 -21.77 -26.14 -48.82
C LEU A 5 -20.30 -25.65 -48.83
N ALA A 6 -20.11 -24.35 -48.95
CA ALA A 6 -18.81 -23.73 -48.69
C ALA A 6 -18.67 -23.50 -47.17
N GLY A 7 -17.79 -24.25 -46.56
CA GLY A 7 -17.41 -24.05 -45.17
C GLY A 7 -16.51 -22.81 -45.00
N LEU A 8 -16.96 -21.84 -44.26
CA LEU A 8 -16.18 -20.66 -43.85
C LEU A 8 -15.24 -21.04 -42.70
N LEU A 9 -13.95 -21.21 -42.97
CA LEU A 9 -12.94 -21.37 -41.92
C LEU A 9 -12.65 -20.01 -41.30
N LEU A 10 -13.09 -19.79 -40.08
CA LEU A 10 -12.70 -18.64 -39.28
C LEU A 10 -11.29 -18.91 -38.73
N PHE A 11 -10.27 -18.23 -39.24
CA PHE A 11 -8.94 -18.18 -38.64
C PHE A 11 -8.97 -17.28 -37.40
N LEU A 12 -8.97 -17.85 -36.21
CA LEU A 12 -8.66 -17.14 -34.96
C LEU A 12 -7.14 -16.83 -34.97
N LEU A 13 -6.81 -15.57 -35.21
CA LEU A 13 -5.45 -15.06 -34.99
C LEU A 13 -5.18 -15.08 -33.46
N PRO A 14 -4.03 -15.59 -33.01
CA PRO A 14 -3.68 -15.49 -31.61
C PRO A 14 -3.52 -14.01 -31.25
N VAL A 15 -4.26 -13.54 -30.27
CA VAL A 15 -4.04 -12.24 -29.62
C VAL A 15 -2.70 -12.37 -28.90
N GLY A 16 -1.63 -11.88 -29.50
CA GLY A 16 -0.33 -11.82 -28.85
C GLY A 16 -0.45 -10.96 -27.60
N ALA A 17 -0.07 -11.50 -26.44
CA ALA A 17 0.10 -10.71 -25.24
C ALA A 17 1.11 -9.59 -25.55
N ALA A 18 0.70 -8.33 -25.37
CA ALA A 18 1.62 -7.21 -25.52
C ALA A 18 2.74 -7.38 -24.49
N ALA A 19 3.99 -7.30 -24.94
CA ALA A 19 5.13 -7.33 -24.04
C ALA A 19 5.06 -6.13 -23.08
N ALA A 20 5.46 -6.35 -21.82
CA ALA A 20 5.57 -5.27 -20.85
C ALA A 20 6.57 -4.21 -21.38
N PRO A 21 6.37 -2.91 -21.02
CA PRO A 21 7.30 -1.86 -21.40
C PRO A 21 8.73 -2.16 -20.93
N SER A 22 9.73 -1.70 -21.67
CA SER A 22 11.12 -1.81 -21.25
C SER A 22 11.39 -0.77 -20.14
N CYS A 23 11.79 -1.24 -18.97
CA CYS A 23 12.19 -0.42 -17.83
C CYS A 23 13.70 -0.58 -17.56
N PRO A 24 14.37 0.44 -17.01
CA PRO A 24 15.73 0.30 -16.47
C PRO A 24 15.79 -0.77 -15.39
N ILE A 25 16.97 -1.35 -15.16
CA ILE A 25 17.22 -2.27 -14.04
C ILE A 25 17.04 -1.48 -12.73
N PRO A 26 16.21 -1.95 -11.78
CA PRO A 26 16.01 -1.26 -10.52
C PRO A 26 17.30 -1.16 -9.69
N GLN A 27 17.51 -0.01 -9.05
CA GLN A 27 18.60 0.18 -8.11
C GLN A 27 18.32 -0.61 -6.82
N ALA A 28 19.29 -1.37 -6.32
CA ALA A 28 19.21 -1.92 -4.98
C ALA A 28 19.43 -0.82 -3.94
N LEU A 29 18.50 -0.69 -2.99
CA LEU A 29 18.62 0.22 -1.86
C LEU A 29 18.60 -0.57 -0.54
N THR A 30 19.18 0.04 0.50
CA THR A 30 19.15 -0.43 1.88
C THR A 30 18.37 0.56 2.73
N PHE A 31 17.49 0.07 3.61
CA PHE A 31 16.85 0.91 4.61
C PHE A 31 17.74 1.02 5.84
N ARG A 32 18.32 2.20 6.04
CA ARG A 32 19.17 2.50 7.19
C ARG A 32 18.32 2.98 8.35
N VAL A 33 18.14 2.13 9.35
CA VAL A 33 17.38 2.46 10.56
C VAL A 33 18.15 3.47 11.41
N GLU A 34 17.50 4.59 11.72
CA GLU A 34 18.02 5.63 12.62
C GLU A 34 17.39 5.53 14.01
N ARG A 35 16.13 5.06 14.11
CA ARG A 35 15.39 4.95 15.36
C ARG A 35 14.36 3.83 15.27
N GLU A 36 14.15 3.15 16.40
CA GLU A 36 13.12 2.12 16.61
C GLU A 36 12.17 2.59 17.69
N VAL A 37 10.87 2.42 17.49
CA VAL A 37 9.84 2.75 18.47
C VAL A 37 8.92 1.54 18.64
N HIS A 38 8.91 0.98 19.85
CA HIS A 38 8.02 -0.12 20.19
C HIS A 38 6.63 0.42 20.52
N ARG A 39 5.62 -0.17 19.89
CA ARG A 39 4.23 0.21 20.09
C ARG A 39 3.60 -0.61 21.22
N ASP A 40 2.68 -0.01 21.96
CA ASP A 40 2.01 -0.64 23.09
C ASP A 40 0.74 -1.43 22.71
N ALA A 41 0.26 -1.28 21.47
CA ALA A 41 -0.81 -2.09 20.88
C ALA A 41 -0.47 -2.49 19.45
N LEU A 42 -0.88 -3.70 19.05
CA LEU A 42 -0.64 -4.27 17.73
C LEU A 42 -1.87 -4.13 16.85
N GLY A 43 -1.64 -4.01 15.53
CA GLY A 43 -2.67 -3.99 14.51
C GLY A 43 -2.25 -4.78 13.28
N PHE A 44 -3.22 -5.32 12.55
CA PHE A 44 -3.01 -5.87 11.23
C PHE A 44 -2.92 -4.71 10.24
N THR A 45 -1.75 -4.09 10.15
CA THR A 45 -1.50 -2.86 9.41
C THR A 45 -1.82 -3.02 7.93
N GLU A 46 -2.74 -2.19 7.41
CA GLU A 46 -3.14 -2.13 6.01
C GLU A 46 -2.95 -0.75 5.38
N GLY A 47 -2.69 0.27 6.18
CA GLY A 47 -2.34 1.61 5.72
C GLY A 47 -1.53 2.35 6.77
N LEU A 48 -0.57 3.14 6.35
CA LEU A 48 0.30 3.93 7.23
C LEU A 48 0.55 5.31 6.62
N GLU A 49 0.45 6.37 7.41
CA GLU A 49 0.77 7.72 6.97
C GLU A 49 1.29 8.56 8.14
N VAL A 50 2.20 9.49 7.87
CA VAL A 50 2.57 10.54 8.83
C VAL A 50 1.75 11.79 8.56
N HIS A 51 0.89 12.16 9.51
CA HIS A 51 0.05 13.34 9.41
C HIS A 51 0.03 14.12 10.72
N ASP A 52 0.22 15.45 10.66
CA ASP A 52 0.26 16.35 11.83
C ASP A 52 1.16 15.84 12.97
N GLY A 53 2.37 15.37 12.61
CA GLY A 53 3.40 14.94 13.55
C GLY A 53 3.09 13.63 14.29
N ALA A 54 2.11 12.87 13.86
CA ALA A 54 1.78 11.53 14.36
C ALA A 54 1.85 10.50 13.23
N VAL A 55 2.06 9.24 13.59
CA VAL A 55 1.87 8.13 12.66
C VAL A 55 0.43 7.67 12.75
N TRP A 56 -0.25 7.60 11.63
CA TRP A 56 -1.61 7.10 11.51
C TRP A 56 -1.60 5.73 10.87
N GLU A 57 -2.46 4.85 11.35
CA GLU A 57 -2.53 3.47 10.90
C GLU A 57 -3.98 3.07 10.64
N SER A 58 -4.25 2.50 9.49
CA SER A 58 -5.45 1.73 9.20
C SER A 58 -5.17 0.26 9.42
N THR A 59 -6.06 -0.44 10.11
CA THR A 59 -5.93 -1.89 10.36
C THR A 59 -7.08 -2.65 9.77
N GLY A 60 -6.78 -3.85 9.22
CA GLY A 60 -7.76 -4.87 8.89
C GLY A 60 -8.04 -5.77 10.09
N ASP A 61 -9.25 -6.32 10.18
CA ASP A 61 -9.58 -7.38 11.13
C ASP A 61 -10.79 -8.19 10.69
N PHE A 62 -10.62 -9.50 10.55
CA PHE A 62 -11.71 -10.43 10.20
C PHE A 62 -12.75 -10.61 11.30
N PHE A 63 -12.43 -10.22 12.53
CA PHE A 63 -13.32 -10.35 13.70
C PHE A 63 -14.08 -9.06 14.01
N GLY A 64 -13.94 -8.02 13.15
CA GLY A 64 -14.69 -6.78 13.22
C GLY A 64 -14.09 -5.75 14.18
N GLU A 65 -12.78 -5.70 14.27
CA GLU A 65 -12.03 -4.70 15.03
C GLU A 65 -11.12 -3.82 14.16
N SER A 66 -11.45 -3.67 12.87
CA SER A 66 -10.74 -2.74 11.98
C SER A 66 -10.81 -1.33 12.53
N ARG A 67 -9.65 -0.66 12.62
CA ARG A 67 -9.50 0.62 13.33
C ARG A 67 -8.70 1.60 12.51
N ILE A 68 -8.86 2.87 12.85
CA ILE A 68 -7.89 3.92 12.55
C ILE A 68 -7.27 4.32 13.88
N ASN A 69 -5.97 4.15 13.95
CA ASN A 69 -5.14 4.43 15.10
C ASN A 69 -4.28 5.66 14.86
N ARG A 70 -4.04 6.42 15.91
CA ARG A 70 -3.02 7.46 15.98
C ARG A 70 -1.91 6.97 16.92
N ILE A 71 -0.68 6.96 16.43
CA ILE A 71 0.49 6.45 17.15
C ILE A 71 1.45 7.61 17.41
N ASP A 72 1.80 7.82 18.67
CA ASP A 72 2.83 8.79 19.03
C ASP A 72 4.21 8.32 18.56
N PRO A 73 4.89 9.08 17.69
CA PRO A 73 6.16 8.62 17.09
C PRO A 73 7.33 8.62 18.09
N GLY A 74 7.21 9.24 19.25
CA GLY A 74 8.23 9.26 20.29
C GLY A 74 8.12 8.11 21.26
N THR A 75 6.88 7.76 21.65
CA THR A 75 6.61 6.78 22.71
C THR A 75 6.07 5.45 22.21
N GLY A 76 5.49 5.43 21.00
CA GLY A 76 4.79 4.26 20.46
C GLY A 76 3.40 4.03 21.06
N HIS A 77 2.90 5.00 21.82
CA HIS A 77 1.54 4.91 22.38
C HIS A 77 0.49 4.96 21.27
N VAL A 78 -0.40 3.96 21.26
CA VAL A 78 -1.46 3.79 20.26
C VAL A 78 -2.79 4.25 20.85
N THR A 79 -3.44 5.18 20.16
CA THR A 79 -4.80 5.63 20.47
C THR A 79 -5.72 5.28 19.32
N THR A 80 -6.75 4.46 19.57
CA THR A 80 -7.79 4.22 18.57
C THR A 80 -8.67 5.46 18.44
N VAL A 81 -8.74 6.01 17.24
CA VAL A 81 -9.53 7.20 16.91
C VAL A 81 -10.89 6.82 16.34
N LEU A 82 -10.91 5.81 15.45
CA LEU A 82 -12.13 5.33 14.81
C LEU A 82 -12.15 3.79 14.79
N ASN A 83 -13.37 3.24 14.81
CA ASN A 83 -13.62 1.82 14.62
C ASN A 83 -14.55 1.65 13.42
N ALA A 84 -14.15 0.88 12.42
CA ALA A 84 -14.91 0.65 11.19
C ALA A 84 -16.17 -0.23 11.40
N GLY A 85 -16.31 -0.85 12.58
CA GLY A 85 -17.43 -1.76 12.88
C GLY A 85 -17.21 -3.18 12.38
N LYS A 86 -18.14 -4.07 12.75
CA LYS A 86 -17.98 -5.53 12.64
C LYS A 86 -18.09 -6.14 11.22
N HIS A 87 -18.36 -5.32 10.21
CA HIS A 87 -18.69 -5.81 8.88
C HIS A 87 -17.72 -5.34 7.79
N TYR A 88 -16.66 -4.66 8.20
CA TYR A 88 -15.74 -4.06 7.26
C TYR A 88 -14.30 -4.43 7.62
N PHE A 89 -13.57 -4.86 6.62
CA PHE A 89 -12.13 -5.02 6.73
C PHE A 89 -11.46 -3.73 6.23
N GLY A 90 -10.85 -2.97 7.14
CA GLY A 90 -10.16 -1.71 6.82
C GLY A 90 -8.87 -1.97 6.05
N GLU A 91 -8.64 -1.17 5.04
CA GLU A 91 -7.50 -1.23 4.14
C GLU A 91 -6.76 0.10 4.11
N GLY A 92 -6.05 0.40 3.03
CA GLY A 92 -5.26 1.61 2.87
C GLY A 92 -6.02 2.89 3.20
N MET A 93 -5.31 3.86 3.75
CA MET A 93 -5.87 5.16 4.12
C MET A 93 -4.93 6.29 3.73
N THR A 94 -5.50 7.50 3.56
CA THR A 94 -4.69 8.70 3.34
C THR A 94 -5.43 9.97 3.72
N PHE A 95 -4.69 11.00 4.14
CA PHE A 95 -5.20 12.35 4.39
C PHE A 95 -5.03 13.21 3.15
N PHE A 96 -6.13 13.68 2.57
CA PHE A 96 -6.08 14.54 1.40
C PHE A 96 -7.15 15.63 1.44
N GLY A 97 -6.76 16.89 1.18
CA GLY A 97 -7.68 18.02 1.11
C GLY A 97 -8.48 18.27 2.39
N GLY A 98 -7.89 18.04 3.57
CA GLY A 98 -8.52 18.17 4.88
C GLY A 98 -9.52 17.07 5.21
N ARG A 99 -9.41 15.93 4.56
CA ARG A 99 -10.24 14.73 4.78
C ARG A 99 -9.36 13.51 4.95
N LEU A 100 -9.85 12.54 5.71
CA LEU A 100 -9.29 11.20 5.77
C LEU A 100 -10.14 10.28 4.89
N TYR A 101 -9.47 9.50 4.06
CA TYR A 101 -10.06 8.43 3.24
C TYR A 101 -9.55 7.09 3.74
N GLN A 102 -10.43 6.10 3.93
CA GLN A 102 -10.08 4.73 4.25
C GLN A 102 -10.83 3.79 3.33
N MET A 103 -10.12 2.92 2.62
CA MET A 103 -10.73 1.87 1.81
C MET A 103 -11.13 0.68 2.68
N THR A 104 -12.05 -0.14 2.15
CA THR A 104 -12.35 -1.48 2.65
C THR A 104 -11.92 -2.52 1.62
N TRP A 105 -11.66 -3.76 2.06
CA TRP A 105 -11.17 -4.83 1.21
C TRP A 105 -12.18 -5.21 0.12
N ARG A 106 -13.22 -5.97 0.45
CA ARG A 106 -14.21 -6.52 -0.50
C ARG A 106 -15.60 -5.93 -0.35
N GLU A 107 -15.78 -5.03 0.60
CA GLU A 107 -17.06 -4.37 0.81
C GLU A 107 -17.30 -3.21 -0.17
N HIS A 108 -16.28 -2.88 -0.99
CA HIS A 108 -16.35 -1.89 -2.08
C HIS A 108 -16.71 -0.49 -1.61
N ARG A 109 -16.25 -0.12 -0.39
CA ARG A 109 -16.51 1.18 0.20
C ARG A 109 -15.24 1.97 0.46
N VAL A 110 -15.40 3.28 0.49
CA VAL A 110 -14.40 4.22 0.96
C VAL A 110 -15.06 5.08 2.01
N PHE A 111 -14.64 4.93 3.25
CA PHE A 111 -15.05 5.82 4.32
C PHE A 111 -14.33 7.14 4.19
N VAL A 112 -15.08 8.23 4.40
CA VAL A 112 -14.53 9.59 4.32
C VAL A 112 -14.88 10.30 5.64
N PHE A 113 -13.89 10.96 6.22
CA PHE A 113 -14.05 11.73 7.45
C PHE A 113 -13.51 13.15 7.24
N ASP A 114 -14.09 14.10 7.95
CA ASP A 114 -13.57 15.47 8.01
C ASP A 114 -12.38 15.59 9.00
N HIS A 115 -11.82 16.78 9.11
CA HIS A 115 -10.69 17.06 10.01
C HIS A 115 -11.00 16.86 11.51
N GLU A 116 -12.28 16.78 11.90
CA GLU A 116 -12.73 16.46 13.26
C GLU A 116 -13.11 14.96 13.41
N MET A 117 -12.75 14.13 12.42
CA MET A 117 -13.07 12.70 12.34
C MET A 117 -14.57 12.41 12.35
N ARG A 118 -15.41 13.34 11.90
CA ARG A 118 -16.84 13.10 11.69
C ARG A 118 -17.06 12.47 10.31
N PRO A 119 -17.93 11.45 10.22
CA PRO A 119 -18.19 10.78 8.96
C PRO A 119 -18.84 11.72 7.94
N LEU A 120 -18.35 11.64 6.71
CA LEU A 120 -18.92 12.26 5.52
C LEU A 120 -19.60 11.18 4.65
N PRO A 121 -20.33 11.54 3.59
CA PRO A 121 -20.87 10.55 2.67
C PRO A 121 -19.78 9.62 2.13
N GLU A 122 -20.02 8.32 2.22
CA GLU A 122 -19.13 7.28 1.71
C GLU A 122 -19.01 7.34 0.18
N LEU A 123 -17.87 6.90 -0.35
CA LEU A 123 -17.66 6.71 -1.77
C LEU A 123 -17.65 5.22 -2.12
N SER A 124 -17.79 4.89 -3.39
CA SER A 124 -17.76 3.51 -3.87
C SER A 124 -16.41 3.21 -4.52
N ASN A 125 -15.81 2.08 -4.15
CA ASN A 125 -14.66 1.50 -4.83
C ASN A 125 -15.08 0.23 -5.58
N PRO A 126 -15.07 0.20 -6.93
CA PRO A 126 -15.48 -0.99 -7.68
C PRO A 126 -14.43 -2.12 -7.66
N ARG A 127 -13.30 -1.93 -7.00
CA ARG A 127 -12.18 -2.87 -6.87
C ARG A 127 -12.06 -3.37 -5.43
N GLU A 128 -11.27 -4.41 -5.19
CA GLU A 128 -10.73 -4.66 -3.85
C GLU A 128 -9.90 -3.44 -3.42
N GLY A 129 -10.02 -3.03 -2.18
CA GLY A 129 -9.15 -2.01 -1.61
C GLY A 129 -7.92 -2.69 -1.05
N TRP A 130 -6.72 -2.13 -1.36
CA TRP A 130 -5.45 -2.52 -0.76
C TRP A 130 -4.74 -1.25 -0.27
N GLY A 131 -3.64 -0.80 -0.86
CA GLY A 131 -2.97 0.43 -0.47
C GLY A 131 -3.64 1.69 -0.99
N LEU A 132 -3.52 2.79 -0.26
CA LEU A 132 -4.02 4.12 -0.64
C LEU A 132 -3.05 5.20 -0.20
N THR A 133 -2.64 6.04 -1.13
CA THR A 133 -1.86 7.26 -0.90
C THR A 133 -2.38 8.38 -1.81
N HIS A 134 -1.67 9.50 -1.90
CA HIS A 134 -2.02 10.60 -2.80
C HIS A 134 -0.77 11.33 -3.30
N ASP A 135 -0.87 11.94 -4.48
CA ASP A 135 0.01 13.04 -4.89
C ASP A 135 -0.66 14.40 -4.59
N ASP A 136 -0.17 15.49 -5.17
CA ASP A 136 -0.73 16.82 -4.95
C ASP A 136 -2.16 17.00 -5.50
N ASN A 137 -2.65 16.10 -6.38
CA ASN A 137 -3.88 16.29 -7.16
C ASN A 137 -4.87 15.13 -7.10
N GLU A 138 -4.40 13.92 -6.82
CA GLU A 138 -5.16 12.69 -6.99
C GLU A 138 -4.88 11.70 -5.86
N LEU A 139 -5.85 10.86 -5.55
CA LEU A 139 -5.63 9.68 -4.74
C LEU A 139 -5.01 8.58 -5.62
N ILE A 140 -4.14 7.74 -5.05
CA ILE A 140 -3.47 6.66 -5.73
C ILE A 140 -3.74 5.37 -4.96
N ALA A 141 -4.35 4.39 -5.62
CA ALA A 141 -4.75 3.13 -4.99
C ALA A 141 -4.14 1.92 -5.67
N SER A 142 -3.93 0.86 -4.90
CA SER A 142 -3.65 -0.50 -5.35
C SER A 142 -4.84 -1.42 -5.12
N ASP A 143 -4.87 -2.58 -5.81
CA ASP A 143 -5.89 -3.62 -5.68
C ASP A 143 -5.28 -5.04 -5.70
N GLY A 144 -3.99 -5.16 -5.40
CA GLY A 144 -3.24 -6.42 -5.46
C GLY A 144 -2.80 -6.84 -6.85
N SER A 145 -3.31 -6.21 -7.91
CA SER A 145 -2.82 -6.43 -9.28
C SER A 145 -1.52 -5.66 -9.56
N SER A 146 -1.03 -5.80 -10.78
CA SER A 146 0.11 -5.04 -11.30
C SER A 146 -0.24 -3.61 -11.73
N ARG A 147 -1.29 -3.00 -11.18
CA ARG A 147 -1.78 -1.68 -11.59
C ARG A 147 -1.98 -0.77 -10.42
N LEU A 148 -1.62 0.51 -10.62
CA LEU A 148 -1.98 1.61 -9.74
C LEU A 148 -3.08 2.43 -10.40
N PHE A 149 -4.04 2.88 -9.59
CA PHE A 149 -5.21 3.64 -10.03
C PHE A 149 -5.13 5.06 -9.47
N PHE A 150 -5.06 6.04 -10.35
CA PHE A 150 -5.14 7.46 -10.00
C PHE A 150 -6.61 7.88 -10.01
N LEU A 151 -7.09 8.39 -8.89
CA LEU A 151 -8.50 8.52 -8.60
C LEU A 151 -8.87 9.96 -8.24
N SER A 152 -10.07 10.36 -8.61
CA SER A 152 -10.65 11.63 -8.21
C SER A 152 -10.99 11.61 -6.71
N PRO A 153 -10.50 12.56 -5.89
CA PRO A 153 -10.86 12.62 -4.47
C PRO A 153 -12.33 13.01 -4.24
N LYS A 154 -13.04 13.49 -5.27
CA LYS A 154 -14.43 13.89 -5.18
C LYS A 154 -15.40 12.72 -5.16
N ASP A 155 -15.15 11.70 -5.99
CA ASP A 155 -16.09 10.61 -6.25
C ASP A 155 -15.42 9.25 -6.44
N PHE A 156 -14.11 9.16 -6.21
CA PHE A 156 -13.28 7.95 -6.35
C PHE A 156 -13.26 7.35 -7.77
N SER A 157 -13.70 8.13 -8.78
CA SER A 157 -13.64 7.69 -10.18
C SER A 157 -12.21 7.62 -10.69
N THR A 158 -11.94 6.59 -11.51
CA THR A 158 -10.60 6.39 -12.09
C THR A 158 -10.33 7.43 -13.18
N ARG A 159 -9.24 8.17 -13.05
CA ARG A 159 -8.72 9.13 -14.03
C ARG A 159 -7.64 8.51 -14.90
N ARG A 160 -6.76 7.71 -14.31
CA ARG A 160 -5.65 7.05 -14.99
C ARG A 160 -5.36 5.68 -14.36
N VAL A 161 -4.89 4.74 -15.17
CA VAL A 161 -4.38 3.44 -14.73
C VAL A 161 -2.93 3.35 -15.17
N LEU A 162 -2.05 2.97 -14.24
CA LEU A 162 -0.62 2.85 -14.47
C LEU A 162 -0.18 1.40 -14.24
N PRO A 163 0.15 0.64 -15.30
CA PRO A 163 0.76 -0.67 -15.13
C PRO A 163 2.15 -0.56 -14.51
N VAL A 164 2.46 -1.42 -13.55
CA VAL A 164 3.78 -1.45 -12.89
C VAL A 164 4.61 -2.58 -13.45
N VAL A 165 5.84 -2.27 -13.80
CA VAL A 165 6.77 -3.18 -14.49
C VAL A 165 8.10 -3.23 -13.75
N GLN A 166 8.58 -4.44 -13.51
CA GLN A 166 9.92 -4.75 -13.01
C GLN A 166 10.57 -5.82 -13.90
N ASP A 167 11.79 -5.58 -14.35
CA ASP A 167 12.60 -6.56 -15.12
C ASP A 167 11.86 -7.15 -16.34
N GLY A 168 11.10 -6.32 -17.06
CA GLY A 168 10.34 -6.71 -18.25
C GLY A 168 9.07 -7.52 -17.99
N SER A 169 8.65 -7.64 -16.72
CA SER A 169 7.43 -8.33 -16.30
C SER A 169 6.52 -7.40 -15.49
N TYR A 170 5.21 -7.63 -15.53
CA TYR A 170 4.28 -6.93 -14.65
C TYR A 170 4.49 -7.38 -13.21
N LEU A 171 4.56 -6.40 -12.27
CA LEU A 171 4.73 -6.66 -10.84
C LEU A 171 3.35 -6.78 -10.19
N GLU A 172 2.98 -7.99 -9.78
CA GLU A 172 1.74 -8.27 -9.05
C GLU A 172 1.91 -8.08 -7.53
N ASN A 173 0.80 -8.18 -6.81
CA ASN A 173 0.73 -8.08 -5.34
C ASN A 173 1.17 -6.72 -4.79
N ILE A 174 0.97 -5.64 -5.54
CA ILE A 174 1.23 -4.29 -5.06
C ILE A 174 0.21 -3.99 -3.94
N ASN A 175 0.71 -3.67 -2.75
CA ASN A 175 -0.10 -3.50 -1.55
C ASN A 175 -0.02 -2.06 -1.02
N GLU A 176 0.40 -1.89 0.21
CA GLU A 176 0.42 -0.62 0.90
C GLU A 176 1.34 0.39 0.20
N LEU A 177 0.92 1.66 0.17
CA LEU A 177 1.48 2.71 -0.69
C LEU A 177 1.81 3.98 0.08
N GLU A 178 2.93 4.62 -0.31
CA GLU A 178 3.26 6.00 0.06
C GLU A 178 3.78 6.80 -1.13
N TYR A 179 3.27 8.01 -1.33
CA TYR A 179 3.83 8.94 -2.30
C TYR A 179 4.77 9.90 -1.61
N ALA A 180 6.05 9.76 -1.86
CA ALA A 180 7.08 10.58 -1.24
C ALA A 180 8.21 10.92 -2.22
N GLN A 181 8.68 12.18 -2.17
CA GLN A 181 9.84 12.64 -2.94
C GLN A 181 9.68 12.42 -4.46
N GLY A 182 8.45 12.55 -4.99
CA GLY A 182 8.16 12.39 -6.41
C GLY A 182 8.08 10.95 -6.89
N SER A 183 8.04 9.97 -6.01
CA SER A 183 7.94 8.54 -6.34
C SER A 183 6.87 7.85 -5.49
N ILE A 184 6.32 6.75 -6.00
CA ILE A 184 5.42 5.88 -5.25
C ILE A 184 6.24 4.75 -4.64
N TRP A 185 6.18 4.60 -3.33
CA TRP A 185 6.74 3.48 -2.59
C TRP A 185 5.64 2.48 -2.32
N ALA A 186 5.92 1.19 -2.51
CA ALA A 186 4.91 0.15 -2.37
C ALA A 186 5.48 -1.10 -1.70
N ASN A 187 4.76 -1.63 -0.72
CA ASN A 187 4.97 -2.99 -0.25
C ASN A 187 4.49 -3.99 -1.32
N VAL A 188 5.20 -5.10 -1.48
CA VAL A 188 4.77 -6.23 -2.30
C VAL A 188 4.32 -7.34 -1.36
N PHE A 189 3.02 -7.67 -1.38
CA PHE A 189 2.42 -8.65 -0.48
C PHE A 189 3.03 -10.04 -0.67
N GLU A 190 3.18 -10.77 0.42
CA GLU A 190 3.88 -12.06 0.51
C GLU A 190 5.39 -12.01 0.17
N ASP A 191 5.94 -10.81 -0.04
CA ASP A 191 7.37 -10.61 -0.27
C ASP A 191 7.94 -9.65 0.79
N TRP A 192 9.15 -9.91 1.24
CA TRP A 192 9.88 -9.03 2.16
C TRP A 192 10.58 -7.90 1.38
N LYS A 193 9.81 -7.27 0.51
CA LYS A 193 10.30 -6.28 -0.43
C LYS A 193 9.46 -5.00 -0.42
N LEU A 194 10.15 -3.86 -0.48
CA LEU A 194 9.57 -2.57 -0.83
C LEU A 194 10.12 -2.15 -2.18
N VAL A 195 9.30 -1.55 -3.01
CA VAL A 195 9.70 -1.02 -4.32
C VAL A 195 9.45 0.47 -4.41
N ARG A 196 10.29 1.18 -5.19
CA ARG A 196 10.06 2.55 -5.61
C ARG A 196 9.66 2.58 -7.06
N ILE A 197 8.53 3.20 -7.37
CA ILE A 197 7.88 3.19 -8.67
C ILE A 197 7.81 4.62 -9.22
N SER A 198 8.15 4.80 -10.49
CA SER A 198 7.92 6.08 -11.19
C SER A 198 6.42 6.29 -11.42
N PRO A 199 5.84 7.40 -10.96
CA PRO A 199 4.42 7.71 -11.17
C PRO A 199 4.08 8.04 -12.63
N GLU A 200 5.07 8.37 -13.46
CA GLU A 200 4.89 8.67 -14.88
C GLU A 200 4.91 7.41 -15.74
N THR A 201 5.84 6.49 -15.47
CA THR A 201 6.12 5.35 -16.36
C THR A 201 5.63 4.01 -15.83
N GLY A 202 5.43 3.89 -14.50
CA GLY A 202 5.15 2.62 -13.83
C GLY A 202 6.37 1.70 -13.70
N CYS A 203 7.55 2.16 -14.11
CA CYS A 203 8.77 1.39 -13.94
C CYS A 203 9.17 1.35 -12.45
N VAL A 204 9.51 0.15 -11.96
CA VAL A 204 10.22 0.00 -10.68
C VAL A 204 11.63 0.55 -10.85
N GLU A 205 11.95 1.61 -10.10
CA GLU A 205 13.25 2.30 -10.15
C GLU A 205 14.22 1.79 -9.09
N ALA A 206 13.67 1.27 -7.97
CA ALA A 206 14.49 0.71 -6.91
C ALA A 206 13.75 -0.39 -6.16
N THR A 207 14.55 -1.27 -5.52
CA THR A 207 14.08 -2.34 -4.65
C THR A 207 14.81 -2.30 -3.31
N VAL A 208 14.10 -2.66 -2.24
CA VAL A 208 14.64 -2.73 -0.88
C VAL A 208 14.30 -4.10 -0.30
N ASP A 209 15.32 -4.84 0.15
CA ASP A 209 15.11 -6.05 0.95
C ASP A 209 14.80 -5.64 2.40
N LEU A 210 13.66 -6.08 2.93
CA LEU A 210 13.20 -5.79 4.29
C LEU A 210 13.50 -6.91 5.30
N MET A 211 14.08 -8.04 4.87
CA MET A 211 14.51 -9.11 5.79
C MET A 211 15.44 -8.62 6.92
N PRO A 212 16.37 -7.66 6.67
CA PRO A 212 17.18 -7.10 7.73
C PRO A 212 16.39 -6.45 8.86
N LEU A 213 15.19 -5.92 8.62
CA LEU A 213 14.34 -5.37 9.69
C LEU A 213 13.82 -6.45 10.63
N ARG A 214 13.43 -7.62 10.09
CA ARG A 214 13.03 -8.78 10.89
C ARG A 214 14.19 -9.26 11.76
N ASP A 215 15.39 -9.32 11.21
CA ASP A 215 16.58 -9.80 11.92
C ASP A 215 17.01 -8.86 13.05
N ARG A 216 16.67 -7.55 12.95
CA ARG A 216 16.85 -6.56 14.02
C ARG A 216 15.87 -6.72 15.18
N MET A 217 14.71 -7.34 14.98
CA MET A 217 13.68 -7.48 16.02
C MET A 217 14.21 -8.24 17.22
N ARG A 218 13.77 -7.85 18.40
CA ARG A 218 13.99 -8.64 19.62
C ARG A 218 13.46 -10.07 19.44
N PRO A 219 14.04 -11.08 20.07
CA PRO A 219 13.60 -12.47 19.88
C PRO A 219 12.11 -12.71 20.12
N LEU A 220 11.50 -12.01 21.10
CA LEU A 220 10.06 -12.13 21.38
C LEU A 220 9.21 -11.48 20.27
N ASP A 221 9.63 -10.33 19.74
CA ASP A 221 8.94 -9.62 18.66
C ASP A 221 8.99 -10.45 17.38
N ARG A 222 10.16 -11.00 17.04
CA ARG A 222 10.34 -11.91 15.91
C ARG A 222 9.46 -13.14 16.02
N LYS A 223 9.32 -13.72 17.23
CA LYS A 223 8.43 -14.85 17.46
C LYS A 223 6.96 -14.52 17.14
N VAL A 224 6.51 -13.29 17.40
CA VAL A 224 5.17 -12.84 17.01
C VAL A 224 5.07 -12.79 15.48
N VAL A 225 6.02 -12.13 14.82
CA VAL A 225 6.04 -12.00 13.36
C VAL A 225 6.13 -13.34 12.65
N ASP A 226 6.90 -14.29 13.18
CA ASP A 226 7.07 -15.63 12.60
C ASP A 226 5.91 -16.59 12.92
N SER A 227 4.93 -16.16 13.73
CA SER A 227 3.82 -17.04 14.14
C SER A 227 2.76 -17.25 13.06
N ASP A 228 2.70 -16.34 12.07
CA ASP A 228 1.77 -16.43 10.94
C ASP A 228 2.44 -15.88 9.68
N GLY A 229 2.29 -16.59 8.56
CA GLY A 229 2.86 -16.21 7.27
C GLY A 229 2.29 -14.90 6.69
N ASN A 230 1.16 -14.42 7.22
CA ASN A 230 0.58 -13.13 6.85
C ASN A 230 1.17 -11.93 7.60
N PHE A 231 2.02 -12.15 8.61
CA PHE A 231 2.62 -11.06 9.40
C PHE A 231 3.85 -10.47 8.68
N VAL A 232 3.66 -10.17 7.42
CA VAL A 232 4.65 -9.61 6.49
C VAL A 232 4.83 -8.09 6.68
N PRO A 233 5.92 -7.50 6.11
CA PRO A 233 6.04 -6.05 6.02
C PRO A 233 4.83 -5.46 5.30
N ASN A 234 4.19 -4.47 5.92
CA ASN A 234 3.11 -3.69 5.33
C ASN A 234 2.97 -2.38 6.11
N GLY A 235 3.14 -1.29 5.42
CA GLY A 235 3.16 0.06 5.98
C GLY A 235 4.46 0.78 5.70
N VAL A 236 4.40 1.76 4.81
CA VAL A 236 5.45 2.73 4.53
C VAL A 236 4.84 4.12 4.60
N ALA A 237 5.45 5.03 5.37
CA ALA A 237 5.04 6.42 5.47
C ALA A 237 6.27 7.34 5.42
N TYR A 238 6.08 8.58 5.02
CA TYR A 238 7.15 9.59 4.96
C TYR A 238 6.82 10.78 5.85
N ASP A 239 7.76 11.16 6.70
CA ASP A 239 7.67 12.38 7.49
C ASP A 239 8.46 13.50 6.81
N PRO A 240 7.80 14.48 6.17
CA PRO A 240 8.48 15.57 5.49
C PRO A 240 9.22 16.50 6.47
N ALA A 241 8.83 16.55 7.75
CA ALA A 241 9.47 17.41 8.74
C ALA A 241 10.86 16.89 9.16
N SER A 242 11.00 15.57 9.32
CA SER A 242 12.30 14.94 9.65
C SER A 242 13.03 14.41 8.40
N GLY A 243 12.32 14.22 7.30
CA GLY A 243 12.81 13.56 6.10
C GLY A 243 13.04 12.05 6.30
N LEU A 244 12.39 11.44 7.29
CA LEU A 244 12.49 10.02 7.58
C LEU A 244 11.30 9.25 6.99
N PHE A 245 11.57 8.04 6.53
CA PHE A 245 10.54 7.06 6.28
C PHE A 245 10.25 6.27 7.57
N VAL A 246 9.00 5.82 7.69
CA VAL A 246 8.53 4.93 8.76
C VAL A 246 8.11 3.62 8.12
N LEU A 247 8.67 2.50 8.57
CA LEU A 247 8.32 1.17 8.10
C LEU A 247 7.80 0.32 9.26
N THR A 248 6.80 -0.50 8.96
CA THR A 248 6.25 -1.49 9.90
C THR A 248 5.71 -2.70 9.14
N GLY A 249 4.89 -3.51 9.79
CA GLY A 249 4.23 -4.67 9.19
C GLY A 249 3.01 -5.12 9.99
N LYS A 250 2.30 -6.09 9.43
CA LYS A 250 1.10 -6.69 10.02
C LYS A 250 1.45 -7.34 11.36
N TYR A 251 0.84 -6.85 12.44
CA TYR A 251 1.15 -7.20 13.85
C TYR A 251 2.60 -7.01 14.26
N TRP A 252 3.35 -6.14 13.57
CA TRP A 252 4.70 -5.83 14.02
C TRP A 252 4.67 -4.94 15.25
N PRO A 253 5.43 -5.29 16.30
CA PRO A 253 5.46 -4.51 17.53
C PRO A 253 6.39 -3.30 17.49
N VAL A 254 6.93 -2.96 16.32
CA VAL A 254 7.94 -1.92 16.15
C VAL A 254 7.69 -1.09 14.90
N LEU A 255 7.90 0.23 15.02
CA LEU A 255 8.04 1.17 13.93
C LEU A 255 9.52 1.45 13.73
N TYR A 256 10.01 1.32 12.50
CA TYR A 256 11.39 1.65 12.11
C TYR A 256 11.41 2.99 11.39
N PHE A 257 12.15 3.95 11.93
CA PHE A 257 12.39 5.25 11.32
C PHE A 257 13.76 5.27 10.68
N GLY A 258 13.87 5.71 9.43
CA GLY A 258 15.16 5.70 8.73
C GLY A 258 15.12 6.28 7.33
N ARG A 259 16.19 6.05 6.58
CA ARG A 259 16.38 6.55 5.23
C ARG A 259 16.78 5.44 4.28
N PHE A 260 16.42 5.59 3.02
CA PHE A 260 16.92 4.72 1.96
C PHE A 260 18.27 5.26 1.45
N THR A 261 19.26 4.37 1.35
CA THR A 261 20.59 4.64 0.81
C THR A 261 20.91 3.62 -0.28
N ALA A 262 21.84 3.94 -1.18
CA ALA A 262 22.34 2.92 -2.11
C ALA A 262 22.87 1.72 -1.32
N ALA A 263 22.60 0.50 -1.82
CA ALA A 263 23.22 -0.70 -1.27
C ALA A 263 24.73 -0.67 -1.63
N ASP A 264 25.56 -1.11 -0.67
CA ASP A 264 27.02 -1.21 -0.84
C ASP A 264 27.42 -2.26 -1.88
#